data_7139684428a81afc1c0e12e3881a29f8
#
_entry.id   7139684428a81afc1c0e12e3881a29f8
#
_cell.length_a   1.000
_cell.length_b   1.000
_cell.length_c   1.000
_cell.angle_alpha   90.00
_cell.angle_beta   90.00
_cell.angle_gamma   90.00
#
_symmetry.space_group_name_H-M   'P 1'
#
loop_
_entity.id
_entity.type
_entity.pdbx_description
1 polymer ?
#
loop_
_entity_poly.entity_id
_entity_poly.type
_entity_poly.pdbx_seq_one_letter_code
_entity_poly.pdbx_strand_id
1 'polypeptide(L)'
;MLVEHKSDFPVTEAACKKATGKGLKEWFAELDAKPGQKRRDAVSWIADLIGATSTDIWWATTIWVEYERAHKVVNKKDGRAEGYNICSTKTIAAPVADVYAAWTELVALAQWFSARVKVDVTDGGKWNDGDGNSGEFLRIRDNKDLRFTFNHADADAPTLVDVTMSDKGKGKTGLNVMHQRIQNRHEADGLRNAWSQALDRLKQHLEK
;
A
#
# COMPACT_ATOMS: atom_id res chain seq x y z
N MET A 1 -12.37 -5.76 -6.01
CA MET A 1 -11.76 -4.40 -6.16
C MET A 1 -10.85 -4.42 -7.38
N LEU A 2 -11.24 -3.75 -8.46
CA LEU A 2 -10.44 -3.72 -9.68
C LEU A 2 -9.16 -2.89 -9.46
N VAL A 3 -8.01 -3.46 -9.81
CA VAL A 3 -6.70 -2.79 -9.75
C VAL A 3 -6.19 -2.60 -11.17
N GLU A 4 -5.99 -1.36 -11.58
CA GLU A 4 -5.37 -1.03 -12.87
C GLU A 4 -3.87 -0.80 -12.65
N HIS A 5 -3.03 -1.65 -13.23
CA HIS A 5 -1.58 -1.55 -13.13
C HIS A 5 -1.04 -0.46 -14.06
N LYS A 6 -1.07 0.79 -13.59
CA LYS A 6 -0.63 1.95 -14.37
C LYS A 6 0.19 2.90 -13.49
N SER A 7 1.41 3.20 -13.92
CA SER A 7 2.25 4.19 -13.23
C SER A 7 1.82 5.62 -13.54
N ASP A 8 1.89 6.49 -12.55
CA ASP A 8 1.70 7.93 -12.72
C ASP A 8 2.82 8.55 -13.56
N PHE A 9 4.01 7.93 -13.55
CA PHE A 9 5.15 8.30 -14.39
C PHE A 9 6.02 7.09 -14.73
N PRO A 10 6.72 7.10 -15.88
CA PRO A 10 7.61 6.01 -16.25
C PRO A 10 8.86 5.99 -15.36
N VAL A 11 9.25 4.80 -14.86
CA VAL A 11 10.48 4.60 -14.10
C VAL A 11 11.60 4.25 -15.07
N THR A 12 12.24 5.28 -15.62
CA THR A 12 13.36 5.17 -16.58
C THR A 12 14.49 6.12 -16.22
N GLU A 13 15.70 5.85 -16.74
CA GLU A 13 16.85 6.76 -16.58
C GLU A 13 16.52 8.20 -17.00
N ALA A 14 15.87 8.35 -18.15
CA ALA A 14 15.54 9.67 -18.69
C ALA A 14 14.49 10.40 -17.84
N ALA A 15 13.45 9.69 -17.38
CA ALA A 15 12.42 10.27 -16.54
C ALA A 15 12.97 10.64 -15.16
N CYS A 16 13.81 9.79 -14.55
CA CYS A 16 14.49 10.08 -13.30
C CYS A 16 15.36 11.32 -13.44
N LYS A 17 16.20 11.38 -14.48
CA LYS A 17 17.08 12.54 -14.73
C LYS A 17 16.30 13.83 -14.94
N LYS A 18 15.20 13.78 -15.68
CA LYS A 18 14.33 14.95 -15.87
C LYS A 18 13.71 15.45 -14.57
N ALA A 19 13.29 14.53 -13.69
CA ALA A 19 12.58 14.87 -12.46
C ALA A 19 13.53 15.25 -11.31
N THR A 20 14.72 14.64 -11.25
CA THR A 20 15.62 14.74 -10.07
C THR A 20 17.00 15.32 -10.37
N GLY A 21 17.28 15.63 -11.64
CA GLY A 21 18.59 16.11 -12.08
C GLY A 21 19.61 14.99 -12.35
N LYS A 22 19.35 13.76 -11.89
CA LYS A 22 20.26 12.59 -12.03
C LYS A 22 19.49 11.37 -12.49
N GLY A 23 20.15 10.48 -13.27
CA GLY A 23 19.60 9.18 -13.65
C GLY A 23 19.66 8.18 -12.48
N LEU A 24 18.96 7.05 -12.61
CA LEU A 24 18.97 5.99 -11.59
C LEU A 24 20.37 5.49 -11.28
N LYS A 25 21.21 5.26 -12.30
CA LYS A 25 22.58 4.81 -12.13
C LYS A 25 23.46 5.81 -11.38
N GLU A 26 23.26 7.11 -11.62
CA GLU A 26 23.98 8.18 -10.89
C GLU A 26 23.56 8.17 -9.43
N TRP A 27 22.27 8.01 -9.12
CA TRP A 27 21.77 7.87 -7.76
C TRP A 27 22.28 6.62 -7.06
N PHE A 28 22.35 5.49 -7.77
CA PHE A 28 22.88 4.23 -7.23
C PHE A 28 24.35 4.36 -6.83
N ALA A 29 25.17 5.01 -7.65
CA ALA A 29 26.57 5.28 -7.31
C ALA A 29 26.71 6.15 -6.04
N GLU A 30 25.82 7.12 -5.83
CA GLU A 30 25.84 7.94 -4.62
C GLU A 30 25.36 7.16 -3.37
N LEU A 31 24.42 6.24 -3.52
CA LEU A 31 23.98 5.36 -2.45
C LEU A 31 25.07 4.34 -2.09
N ASP A 32 25.79 3.80 -3.08
CA ASP A 32 26.92 2.89 -2.87
C ASP A 32 28.08 3.55 -2.10
N ALA A 33 28.27 4.85 -2.32
CA ALA A 33 29.26 5.64 -1.57
C ALA A 33 28.88 5.85 -0.08
N LYS A 34 27.66 5.45 0.33
CA LYS A 34 27.14 5.61 1.69
C LYS A 34 26.59 4.26 2.22
N PRO A 35 27.44 3.25 2.39
CA PRO A 35 26.98 1.92 2.77
C PRO A 35 26.34 1.91 4.17
N GLY A 36 25.34 1.04 4.36
CA GLY A 36 24.69 0.80 5.64
C GLY A 36 23.61 1.80 6.03
N GLN A 37 23.22 2.71 5.14
CA GLN A 37 22.10 3.60 5.40
C GLN A 37 20.77 2.81 5.60
N LYS A 38 19.96 3.28 6.54
CA LYS A 38 18.58 2.81 6.67
C LYS A 38 17.73 3.45 5.57
N ARG A 39 16.74 2.72 5.08
CA ARG A 39 15.77 3.21 4.08
C ARG A 39 15.27 4.62 4.36
N ARG A 40 14.81 4.87 5.59
CA ARG A 40 14.26 6.17 5.98
C ARG A 40 15.26 7.30 5.77
N ASP A 41 16.49 7.08 6.18
CA ASP A 41 17.54 8.10 6.13
C ASP A 41 17.97 8.35 4.67
N ALA A 42 18.07 7.29 3.87
CA ALA A 42 18.39 7.39 2.45
C ALA A 42 17.30 8.12 1.66
N VAL A 43 16.02 7.76 1.87
CA VAL A 43 14.88 8.41 1.20
C VAL A 43 14.79 9.89 1.60
N SER A 44 14.98 10.22 2.89
CA SER A 44 15.01 11.60 3.36
C SER A 44 16.14 12.38 2.72
N TRP A 45 17.35 11.81 2.70
CA TRP A 45 18.51 12.43 2.07
C TRP A 45 18.33 12.68 0.56
N ILE A 46 17.76 11.71 -0.19
CA ILE A 46 17.43 11.93 -1.60
C ILE A 46 16.39 13.04 -1.76
N ALA A 47 15.34 13.01 -0.94
CA ALA A 47 14.29 14.03 -0.97
C ALA A 47 14.83 15.44 -0.73
N ASP A 48 15.73 15.61 0.24
CA ASP A 48 16.39 16.88 0.53
C ASP A 48 17.22 17.37 -0.66
N LEU A 49 17.98 16.47 -1.30
CA LEU A 49 18.82 16.82 -2.45
C LEU A 49 18.03 17.24 -3.70
N ILE A 50 16.88 16.62 -3.93
CA ILE A 50 16.00 16.99 -5.06
C ILE A 50 15.08 18.17 -4.73
N GLY A 51 15.12 18.69 -3.51
CA GLY A 51 14.21 19.73 -3.03
C GLY A 51 12.75 19.26 -3.04
N ALA A 52 12.52 17.96 -2.75
CA ALA A 52 11.20 17.36 -2.87
C ALA A 52 10.18 17.98 -1.92
N THR A 53 9.06 18.41 -2.47
CA THR A 53 7.85 18.69 -1.71
C THR A 53 7.16 17.37 -1.31
N SER A 54 6.10 17.45 -0.52
CA SER A 54 5.32 16.26 -0.12
C SER A 54 4.79 15.43 -1.30
N THR A 55 4.64 16.03 -2.47
CA THR A 55 4.22 15.36 -3.71
C THR A 55 5.36 14.68 -4.46
N ASP A 56 6.58 15.21 -4.35
CA ASP A 56 7.75 14.71 -5.10
C ASP A 56 8.52 13.61 -4.35
N ILE A 57 8.17 13.36 -3.09
CA ILE A 57 8.77 12.30 -2.25
C ILE A 57 8.72 10.91 -2.91
N TRP A 58 7.80 10.72 -3.86
CA TRP A 58 7.68 9.47 -4.61
C TRP A 58 8.90 9.16 -5.47
N TRP A 59 9.59 10.16 -6.02
CA TRP A 59 10.85 9.91 -6.72
C TRP A 59 11.94 9.45 -5.77
N ALA A 60 12.06 10.04 -4.59
CA ALA A 60 13.02 9.59 -3.59
C ALA A 60 12.76 8.13 -3.17
N THR A 61 11.49 7.78 -2.93
CA THR A 61 11.08 6.40 -2.64
C THR A 61 11.35 5.48 -3.82
N THR A 62 11.05 5.90 -5.04
CA THR A 62 11.25 5.10 -6.25
C THR A 62 12.74 4.79 -6.47
N ILE A 63 13.62 5.79 -6.36
CA ILE A 63 15.07 5.59 -6.47
C ILE A 63 15.56 4.55 -5.47
N TRP A 64 15.09 4.63 -4.21
CA TRP A 64 15.47 3.65 -3.20
C TRP A 64 14.95 2.25 -3.51
N VAL A 65 13.70 2.10 -3.93
CA VAL A 65 13.12 0.77 -4.25
C VAL A 65 13.82 0.14 -5.46
N GLU A 66 14.14 0.94 -6.49
CA GLU A 66 14.91 0.48 -7.64
C GLU A 66 16.35 0.08 -7.23
N TYR A 67 16.96 0.81 -6.29
CA TYR A 67 18.24 0.46 -5.70
C TYR A 67 18.18 -0.87 -4.93
N GLU A 68 17.19 -1.03 -4.04
CA GLU A 68 16.96 -2.29 -3.31
C GLU A 68 16.84 -3.48 -4.29
N ARG A 69 16.08 -3.30 -5.38
CA ARG A 69 15.88 -4.33 -6.39
C ARG A 69 17.18 -4.67 -7.14
N ALA A 70 17.91 -3.65 -7.59
CA ALA A 70 19.17 -3.81 -8.32
C ALA A 70 20.26 -4.49 -7.47
N HIS A 71 20.32 -4.18 -6.19
CA HIS A 71 21.33 -4.67 -5.24
C HIS A 71 20.86 -5.85 -4.38
N LYS A 72 19.63 -6.37 -4.63
CA LYS A 72 19.03 -7.46 -3.86
C LYS A 72 19.03 -7.21 -2.36
N VAL A 73 18.76 -5.97 -1.97
CA VAL A 73 18.65 -5.58 -0.56
C VAL A 73 17.37 -6.15 0.02
N VAL A 74 17.50 -6.92 1.09
CA VAL A 74 16.36 -7.58 1.75
C VAL A 74 16.31 -7.27 3.24
N ASN A 75 15.12 -7.31 3.81
CA ASN A 75 14.92 -7.15 5.24
C ASN A 75 15.52 -8.35 5.98
N LYS A 76 16.33 -8.08 7.02
CA LYS A 76 17.02 -9.11 7.80
C LYS A 76 16.09 -10.06 8.56
N LYS A 77 14.84 -9.66 8.80
CA LYS A 77 13.87 -10.47 9.57
C LYS A 77 13.21 -11.56 8.75
N ASP A 78 12.91 -11.30 7.48
CA ASP A 78 12.11 -12.19 6.64
C ASP A 78 12.70 -12.47 5.25
N GLY A 79 13.87 -11.90 4.94
CA GLY A 79 14.57 -12.13 3.67
C GLY A 79 13.86 -11.58 2.44
N ARG A 80 12.86 -10.70 2.60
CA ARG A 80 12.09 -10.11 1.50
C ARG A 80 12.48 -8.65 1.27
N ALA A 81 12.38 -8.19 0.04
CA ALA A 81 12.51 -6.77 -0.27
C ALA A 81 11.40 -5.97 0.41
N GLU A 82 11.70 -4.76 0.84
CA GLU A 82 10.71 -3.89 1.49
C GLU A 82 9.74 -3.27 0.48
N GLY A 83 10.21 -2.89 -0.70
CA GLY A 83 9.39 -2.38 -1.79
C GLY A 83 8.64 -1.09 -1.45
N TYR A 84 7.57 -0.80 -2.18
CA TYR A 84 6.70 0.35 -1.90
C TYR A 84 5.72 0.04 -0.77
N ASN A 85 5.44 1.06 0.04
CA ASN A 85 4.37 1.07 1.03
C ASN A 85 3.44 2.23 0.71
N ILE A 86 2.16 1.95 0.56
CA ILE A 86 1.12 2.96 0.34
C ILE A 86 0.20 3.02 1.54
N CYS A 87 -0.30 4.21 1.83
CA CYS A 87 -1.21 4.46 2.94
C CYS A 87 -2.44 5.19 2.43
N SER A 88 -3.62 4.65 2.72
CA SER A 88 -4.90 5.26 2.41
C SER A 88 -5.68 5.47 3.71
N THR A 89 -6.09 6.69 3.97
CA THR A 89 -6.81 7.05 5.21
C THR A 89 -8.17 7.67 4.91
N LYS A 90 -9.15 7.38 5.76
CA LYS A 90 -10.46 8.03 5.74
C LYS A 90 -10.95 8.28 7.16
N THR A 91 -11.70 9.35 7.34
CA THR A 91 -12.57 9.52 8.50
C THR A 91 -14.00 9.24 8.08
N ILE A 92 -14.66 8.32 8.76
CA ILE A 92 -16.01 7.84 8.44
C ILE A 92 -16.91 8.23 9.61
N ALA A 93 -18.08 8.83 9.32
CA ALA A 93 -19.08 9.20 10.31
C ALA A 93 -19.96 7.99 10.72
N ALA A 94 -19.28 6.96 11.23
CA ALA A 94 -19.89 5.74 11.78
C ALA A 94 -19.05 5.22 12.95
N PRO A 95 -19.65 4.53 13.95
CA PRO A 95 -18.94 3.88 15.04
C PRO A 95 -17.93 2.84 14.54
N VAL A 96 -16.90 2.56 15.33
CA VAL A 96 -15.87 1.56 14.97
C VAL A 96 -16.48 0.19 14.70
N ALA A 97 -17.51 -0.20 15.45
CA ALA A 97 -18.18 -1.49 15.26
C ALA A 97 -18.82 -1.61 13.86
N ASP A 98 -19.46 -0.55 13.36
CA ASP A 98 -20.10 -0.55 12.04
C ASP A 98 -19.05 -0.57 10.92
N VAL A 99 -17.94 0.17 11.10
CA VAL A 99 -16.81 0.12 10.17
C VAL A 99 -16.17 -1.27 10.17
N TYR A 100 -16.01 -1.90 11.33
CA TYR A 100 -15.47 -3.25 11.44
C TYR A 100 -16.40 -4.29 10.79
N ALA A 101 -17.70 -4.22 11.05
CA ALA A 101 -18.70 -5.08 10.40
C ALA A 101 -18.66 -4.96 8.87
N ALA A 102 -18.48 -3.74 8.35
CA ALA A 102 -18.35 -3.51 6.91
C ALA A 102 -17.11 -4.19 6.28
N TRP A 103 -16.09 -4.50 7.06
CA TRP A 103 -14.88 -5.22 6.63
C TRP A 103 -14.96 -6.74 6.83
N THR A 104 -15.91 -7.22 7.64
CA THR A 104 -15.94 -8.62 8.06
C THR A 104 -17.23 -9.35 7.66
N GLU A 105 -18.30 -8.63 7.44
CA GLU A 105 -19.57 -9.22 7.00
C GLU A 105 -19.67 -9.28 5.48
N LEU A 106 -19.95 -10.45 4.94
CA LEU A 106 -20.01 -10.71 3.50
C LEU A 106 -20.96 -9.75 2.77
N VAL A 107 -22.15 -9.53 3.34
CA VAL A 107 -23.17 -8.67 2.72
C VAL A 107 -22.68 -7.21 2.63
N ALA A 108 -22.02 -6.72 3.66
CA ALA A 108 -21.46 -5.37 3.68
C ALA A 108 -20.25 -5.24 2.75
N LEU A 109 -19.32 -6.20 2.76
CA LEU A 109 -18.18 -6.26 1.84
C LEU A 109 -18.62 -6.22 0.38
N ALA A 110 -19.71 -6.91 0.04
CA ALA A 110 -20.23 -6.92 -1.33
C ALA A 110 -20.71 -5.55 -1.81
N GLN A 111 -21.03 -4.61 -0.91
CA GLN A 111 -21.51 -3.28 -1.27
C GLN A 111 -20.39 -2.28 -1.63
N TRP A 112 -19.20 -2.47 -1.10
CA TRP A 112 -18.14 -1.48 -1.30
C TRP A 112 -16.85 -2.06 -1.87
N PHE A 113 -16.49 -3.30 -1.52
CA PHE A 113 -15.24 -3.92 -1.93
C PHE A 113 -15.37 -4.62 -3.29
N SER A 114 -16.19 -5.65 -3.37
CA SER A 114 -16.56 -6.32 -4.64
C SER A 114 -17.83 -7.14 -4.48
N ALA A 115 -18.76 -7.02 -5.43
CA ALA A 115 -19.99 -7.80 -5.44
C ALA A 115 -19.79 -9.33 -5.53
N ARG A 116 -18.60 -9.78 -5.94
CA ARG A 116 -18.23 -11.20 -6.07
C ARG A 116 -17.32 -11.70 -4.95
N VAL A 117 -17.17 -10.92 -3.89
CA VAL A 117 -16.30 -11.27 -2.77
C VAL A 117 -16.75 -12.57 -2.09
N LYS A 118 -15.78 -13.42 -1.78
CA LYS A 118 -15.92 -14.58 -0.90
C LYS A 118 -14.90 -14.42 0.21
N VAL A 119 -15.32 -14.66 1.44
CA VAL A 119 -14.47 -14.39 2.62
C VAL A 119 -14.79 -15.39 3.73
N ASP A 120 -13.73 -15.91 4.34
CA ASP A 120 -13.75 -16.61 5.61
C ASP A 120 -12.97 -15.74 6.62
N VAL A 121 -13.71 -15.04 7.50
CA VAL A 121 -13.12 -14.08 8.45
C VAL A 121 -12.70 -14.84 9.72
N THR A 122 -11.68 -15.68 9.58
CA THR A 122 -11.01 -16.40 10.65
C THR A 122 -9.49 -16.27 10.48
N ASP A 123 -8.71 -16.48 11.54
CA ASP A 123 -7.25 -16.55 11.41
C ASP A 123 -6.87 -17.71 10.48
N GLY A 124 -6.11 -17.42 9.42
CA GLY A 124 -5.81 -18.35 8.35
C GLY A 124 -6.94 -18.51 7.30
N GLY A 125 -8.09 -17.87 7.51
CA GLY A 125 -9.20 -17.88 6.57
C GLY A 125 -8.88 -17.15 5.28
N LYS A 126 -9.45 -17.59 4.16
CA LYS A 126 -9.15 -17.10 2.82
C LYS A 126 -10.23 -16.15 2.31
N TRP A 127 -9.79 -15.24 1.45
CA TRP A 127 -10.69 -14.35 0.74
C TRP A 127 -10.30 -14.24 -0.74
N ASN A 128 -11.29 -13.94 -1.58
CA ASN A 128 -11.09 -13.49 -2.95
C ASN A 128 -12.20 -12.51 -3.34
N ASP A 129 -11.90 -11.58 -4.24
CA ASP A 129 -12.87 -10.57 -4.67
C ASP A 129 -13.54 -10.87 -6.02
N GLY A 130 -13.16 -11.98 -6.65
CA GLY A 130 -13.66 -12.33 -7.97
C GLY A 130 -13.16 -11.43 -9.12
N ASP A 131 -12.30 -10.44 -8.82
CA ASP A 131 -11.69 -9.52 -9.78
C ASP A 131 -10.19 -9.84 -10.02
N GLY A 132 -9.70 -10.95 -9.45
CA GLY A 132 -8.32 -11.42 -9.58
C GLY A 132 -7.48 -11.25 -8.32
N ASN A 133 -8.03 -10.61 -7.28
CA ASN A 133 -7.34 -10.48 -6.00
C ASN A 133 -7.78 -11.56 -5.02
N SER A 134 -6.85 -12.01 -4.19
CA SER A 134 -7.09 -13.03 -3.15
C SER A 134 -6.10 -12.88 -2.01
N GLY A 135 -6.33 -13.61 -0.92
CA GLY A 135 -5.39 -13.62 0.20
C GLY A 135 -5.86 -14.46 1.37
N GLU A 136 -5.16 -14.30 2.49
CA GLU A 136 -5.38 -15.03 3.74
C GLU A 136 -5.27 -14.06 4.91
N PHE A 137 -6.17 -14.18 5.89
CA PHE A 137 -6.09 -13.40 7.12
C PHE A 137 -4.96 -13.92 8.01
N LEU A 138 -4.10 -13.01 8.44
CA LEU A 138 -2.96 -13.28 9.32
C LEU A 138 -3.23 -12.84 10.76
N ARG A 139 -4.18 -11.96 10.95
CA ARG A 139 -4.60 -11.44 12.26
C ARG A 139 -5.94 -10.75 12.13
N ILE A 140 -6.82 -11.08 13.07
CA ILE A 140 -8.13 -10.43 13.23
C ILE A 140 -8.23 -10.02 14.68
N ARG A 141 -8.48 -8.72 14.93
CA ARG A 141 -8.77 -8.17 16.26
C ARG A 141 -10.01 -7.31 16.20
N ASP A 142 -11.06 -7.77 16.83
CA ASP A 142 -12.40 -7.18 16.78
C ASP A 142 -12.35 -5.68 17.10
N ASN A 143 -13.02 -4.90 16.25
CA ASN A 143 -13.13 -3.45 16.39
C ASN A 143 -11.77 -2.71 16.48
N LYS A 144 -10.69 -3.32 16.00
CA LYS A 144 -9.35 -2.76 16.11
C LYS A 144 -8.56 -2.81 14.81
N ASP A 145 -8.26 -4.02 14.32
CA ASP A 145 -7.47 -4.17 13.10
C ASP A 145 -7.62 -5.54 12.45
N LEU A 146 -7.31 -5.54 11.16
CA LEU A 146 -7.18 -6.74 10.33
C LEU A 146 -5.81 -6.72 9.66
N ARG A 147 -5.19 -7.88 9.52
CA ARG A 147 -3.99 -8.06 8.72
C ARG A 147 -4.16 -9.25 7.80
N PHE A 148 -3.88 -9.06 6.53
CA PHE A 148 -4.03 -10.12 5.52
C PHE A 148 -3.01 -9.98 4.40
N THR A 149 -2.74 -11.10 3.73
CA THR A 149 -1.99 -11.09 2.47
C THR A 149 -2.88 -10.64 1.33
N PHE A 150 -2.28 -9.98 0.34
CA PHE A 150 -2.97 -9.56 -0.86
C PHE A 150 -2.17 -10.06 -2.07
N ASN A 151 -2.79 -10.93 -2.85
CA ASN A 151 -2.25 -11.50 -4.07
C ASN A 151 -3.07 -10.96 -5.26
N HIS A 152 -2.36 -10.54 -6.28
CA HIS A 152 -2.95 -10.24 -7.59
C HIS A 152 -2.33 -11.19 -8.62
N ALA A 153 -3.08 -11.56 -9.67
CA ALA A 153 -2.61 -12.54 -10.66
C ALA A 153 -1.30 -12.14 -11.35
N ASP A 154 -1.09 -10.81 -11.50
CA ASP A 154 0.09 -10.26 -12.18
C ASP A 154 1.18 -9.79 -11.19
N ALA A 155 1.03 -10.05 -9.88
CA ALA A 155 2.02 -9.67 -8.88
C ALA A 155 3.11 -10.73 -8.74
N ASP A 156 4.37 -10.29 -8.63
CA ASP A 156 5.52 -11.19 -8.47
C ASP A 156 5.50 -11.97 -7.14
N ALA A 157 4.85 -11.43 -6.11
CA ALA A 157 4.76 -12.03 -4.79
C ALA A 157 3.58 -11.47 -3.98
N PRO A 158 3.11 -12.23 -2.97
CA PRO A 158 2.11 -11.72 -2.02
C PRO A 158 2.56 -10.44 -1.33
N THR A 159 1.70 -9.44 -1.35
CA THR A 159 1.85 -8.21 -0.60
C THR A 159 1.12 -8.29 0.73
N LEU A 160 1.19 -7.26 1.56
CA LEU A 160 0.66 -7.29 2.91
C LEU A 160 -0.20 -6.07 3.19
N VAL A 161 -1.40 -6.28 3.72
CA VAL A 161 -2.33 -5.21 4.08
C VAL A 161 -2.58 -5.23 5.59
N ASP A 162 -2.40 -4.06 6.22
CA ASP A 162 -2.83 -3.78 7.58
C ASP A 162 -3.96 -2.74 7.54
N VAL A 163 -5.11 -3.09 8.08
CA VAL A 163 -6.25 -2.19 8.26
C VAL A 163 -6.36 -1.87 9.75
N THR A 164 -6.33 -0.61 10.12
CA THR A 164 -6.49 -0.18 11.51
C THR A 164 -7.64 0.79 11.66
N MET A 165 -8.40 0.64 12.73
CA MET A 165 -9.55 1.44 13.07
C MET A 165 -9.34 2.12 14.42
N SER A 166 -9.69 3.39 14.52
CA SER A 166 -9.54 4.16 15.76
C SER A 166 -10.76 5.05 15.98
N ASP A 167 -11.31 5.03 17.19
CA ASP A 167 -12.36 5.95 17.58
C ASP A 167 -11.83 7.40 17.58
N LYS A 168 -12.52 8.29 16.88
CA LYS A 168 -12.23 9.72 16.82
C LYS A 168 -13.20 10.55 17.69
N GLY A 169 -14.07 9.87 18.43
CA GLY A 169 -15.14 10.50 19.18
C GLY A 169 -16.31 10.94 18.28
N LYS A 170 -17.43 11.26 18.92
CA LYS A 170 -18.66 11.74 18.26
C LYS A 170 -19.18 10.79 17.17
N GLY A 171 -19.08 9.48 17.40
CA GLY A 171 -19.53 8.46 16.43
C GLY A 171 -18.73 8.44 15.13
N LYS A 172 -17.46 8.83 15.15
CA LYS A 172 -16.58 8.83 13.98
C LYS A 172 -15.43 7.87 14.15
N THR A 173 -15.06 7.20 13.07
CA THR A 173 -13.92 6.26 12.99
C THR A 173 -12.86 6.80 12.06
N GLY A 174 -11.62 6.80 12.53
CA GLY A 174 -10.43 6.93 11.69
C GLY A 174 -10.02 5.56 11.16
N LEU A 175 -10.07 5.39 9.85
CA LEU A 175 -9.65 4.19 9.14
C LEU A 175 -8.33 4.44 8.44
N ASN A 176 -7.37 3.51 8.60
CA ASN A 176 -6.09 3.53 7.91
C ASN A 176 -5.84 2.16 7.27
N VAL A 177 -5.57 2.16 5.98
CA VAL A 177 -5.15 0.99 5.20
C VAL A 177 -3.71 1.19 4.77
N MET A 178 -2.80 0.38 5.33
CA MET A 178 -1.40 0.33 4.96
C MET A 178 -1.17 -0.91 4.08
N HIS A 179 -0.85 -0.71 2.81
CA HIS A 179 -0.50 -1.80 1.89
C HIS A 179 1.01 -1.76 1.63
N GLN A 180 1.68 -2.86 1.92
CA GLN A 180 3.14 -2.96 2.04
C GLN A 180 3.70 -4.05 1.14
N ARG A 181 5.00 -4.03 0.90
CA ARG A 181 5.73 -5.05 0.13
C ARG A 181 5.42 -5.05 -1.37
N ILE A 182 4.94 -3.95 -1.89
CA ILE A 182 4.66 -3.81 -3.32
C ILE A 182 5.98 -3.62 -4.06
N GLN A 183 6.23 -4.45 -5.09
CA GLN A 183 7.55 -4.49 -5.73
C GLN A 183 7.69 -3.55 -6.93
N ASN A 184 6.59 -3.18 -7.57
CA ASN A 184 6.60 -2.39 -8.79
C ASN A 184 5.85 -1.07 -8.62
N ARG A 185 6.34 -0.02 -9.29
CA ARG A 185 5.72 1.30 -9.22
C ARG A 185 4.31 1.33 -9.79
N HIS A 186 4.08 0.70 -10.94
CA HIS A 186 2.76 0.63 -11.55
C HIS A 186 1.73 -0.10 -10.68
N GLU A 187 2.16 -1.11 -9.93
CA GLU A 187 1.34 -1.81 -8.95
C GLU A 187 1.02 -0.88 -7.76
N ALA A 188 2.01 -0.15 -7.24
CA ALA A 188 1.82 0.76 -6.12
C ALA A 188 0.83 1.89 -6.45
N ASP A 189 0.95 2.50 -7.63
CA ASP A 189 0.03 3.55 -8.08
C ASP A 189 -1.38 3.00 -8.34
N GLY A 190 -1.49 1.84 -8.99
CA GLY A 190 -2.77 1.17 -9.22
C GLY A 190 -3.48 0.82 -7.92
N LEU A 191 -2.77 0.21 -6.97
CA LEU A 191 -3.32 -0.12 -5.65
C LEU A 191 -3.72 1.12 -4.86
N ARG A 192 -2.93 2.20 -4.91
CA ARG A 192 -3.29 3.46 -4.26
C ARG A 192 -4.61 4.01 -4.77
N ASN A 193 -4.79 4.01 -6.09
CA ASN A 193 -6.03 4.47 -6.73
C ASN A 193 -7.22 3.55 -6.41
N ALA A 194 -7.01 2.23 -6.47
CA ALA A 194 -8.04 1.24 -6.15
C ALA A 194 -8.51 1.34 -4.69
N TRP A 195 -7.57 1.48 -3.74
CA TRP A 195 -7.91 1.71 -2.33
C TRP A 195 -8.64 3.02 -2.10
N SER A 196 -8.21 4.11 -2.73
CA SER A 196 -8.90 5.40 -2.62
C SER A 196 -10.37 5.27 -3.02
N GLN A 197 -10.64 4.69 -4.19
CA GLN A 197 -11.99 4.47 -4.69
C GLN A 197 -12.81 3.50 -3.82
N ALA A 198 -12.20 2.42 -3.36
CA ALA A 198 -12.87 1.44 -2.49
C ALA A 198 -13.26 2.09 -1.15
N LEU A 199 -12.37 2.87 -0.54
CA LEU A 199 -12.66 3.56 0.72
C LEU A 199 -13.67 4.70 0.56
N ASP A 200 -13.77 5.33 -0.62
CA ASP A 200 -14.85 6.27 -0.92
C ASP A 200 -16.20 5.57 -1.00
N ARG A 201 -16.29 4.39 -1.62
CA ARG A 201 -17.51 3.57 -1.61
C ARG A 201 -17.89 3.09 -0.21
N LEU A 202 -16.91 2.66 0.60
CA LEU A 202 -17.14 2.29 2.01
C LEU A 202 -17.74 3.46 2.79
N LYS A 203 -17.14 4.64 2.66
CA LYS A 203 -17.64 5.86 3.32
C LYS A 203 -19.06 6.18 2.89
N GLN A 204 -19.36 6.16 1.59
CA GLN A 204 -20.71 6.37 1.07
C GLN A 204 -21.71 5.31 1.56
N HIS A 205 -21.27 4.06 1.74
CA HIS A 205 -22.12 2.99 2.25
C HIS A 205 -22.53 3.20 3.70
N LEU A 206 -21.61 3.68 4.54
CA LEU A 206 -21.81 3.84 5.98
C LEU A 206 -22.39 5.20 6.41
N GLU A 207 -22.30 6.22 5.57
CA GLU A 207 -22.79 7.58 5.86
C GLU A 207 -24.14 7.90 5.19
N LYS A 208 -24.91 6.86 4.81
CA LYS A 208 -26.27 6.99 4.24
C LYS A 208 -27.30 7.37 5.26
#